data_91b74e51c4a61a8cdfeb57131562881f
#
_entry.id   91b74e51c4a61a8cdfeb57131562881f
#
_cell.length_a   1.000
_cell.length_b   1.000
_cell.length_c   1.000
_cell.angle_alpha   90.00
_cell.angle_beta   90.00
_cell.angle_gamma   90.00
#
_symmetry.space_group_name_H-M   'P 1'
#
loop_
_entity.id
_entity.type
_entity.pdbx_description
1 polymer ?
#
loop_
_entity_poly.entity_id
_entity_poly.type
_entity_poly.pdbx_seq_one_letter_code
_entity_poly.pdbx_strand_id
1 'polypeptide(L)'
;MLRVVSTHLFLNQRLQPGVLDILIRAGATGVELFAARQHFDYASREDVGELAAWFRSNSLHPFSMHAPLFPDREMGRAGAPAVNLVHPEKSRRIDSMDEIKRALEVAEHIPFKNLVVHLGELDDTWSTRTMEYAETALEHLGAFARPLGVRLLVENLLSEPTTPEHLMTILELGHLSNVGVCFDLGHAHINRGIEEAIATFGDRIESVHVHDNHGTRDEHLWPGDGTIAWAGTAKALKGLANPPALVLEISYRLDNAPESIPDRVTRSFELFA
;
A
#
# COMPACT_ATOMS: atom_id res chain seq x y z
N MET A 1 12.32 -9.58 -9.54
CA MET A 1 11.25 -8.68 -9.06
C MET A 1 11.88 -7.40 -8.50
N LEU A 2 11.21 -6.26 -8.58
CA LEU A 2 11.69 -4.99 -8.02
C LEU A 2 11.64 -5.05 -6.48
N ARG A 3 12.68 -4.52 -5.82
CA ARG A 3 12.81 -4.52 -4.35
C ARG A 3 12.42 -3.14 -3.82
N VAL A 4 11.25 -3.04 -3.24
CA VAL A 4 10.70 -1.79 -2.70
C VAL A 4 10.53 -1.92 -1.18
N VAL A 5 10.78 -0.87 -0.44
CA VAL A 5 10.52 -0.84 1.01
C VAL A 5 9.55 0.29 1.31
N SER A 6 8.48 -0.01 2.04
CA SER A 6 7.52 0.99 2.49
C SER A 6 8.08 1.80 3.66
N THR A 7 7.84 3.11 3.65
CA THR A 7 8.19 3.97 4.79
C THR A 7 7.27 3.74 6.00
N HIS A 8 6.29 2.83 5.91
CA HIS A 8 5.52 2.31 7.04
C HIS A 8 6.41 1.84 8.20
N LEU A 9 7.58 1.28 7.88
CA LEU A 9 8.61 0.91 8.86
C LEU A 9 9.03 2.06 9.79
N PHE A 10 8.81 3.31 9.40
CA PHE A 10 9.28 4.51 10.10
C PHE A 10 8.15 5.46 10.52
N LEU A 11 6.90 5.00 10.59
CA LEU A 11 5.74 5.86 10.90
C LEU A 11 5.78 6.55 12.26
N ASN A 12 6.62 6.07 13.20
CA ASN A 12 6.83 6.68 14.51
C ASN A 12 7.72 7.94 14.49
N GLN A 13 8.26 8.30 13.34
CA GLN A 13 9.12 9.46 13.17
C GLN A 13 8.78 10.20 11.87
N ARG A 14 9.17 11.48 11.79
CA ARG A 14 9.02 12.25 10.56
C ARG A 14 9.96 11.71 9.48
N LEU A 15 9.44 11.58 8.27
CA LEU A 15 10.23 11.17 7.11
C LEU A 15 11.22 12.28 6.74
N GLN A 16 12.48 11.98 6.85
CA GLN A 16 13.59 12.87 6.53
C GLN A 16 14.58 12.15 5.60
N PRO A 17 15.41 12.90 4.86
CA PRO A 17 16.44 12.31 3.99
C PRO A 17 17.26 11.19 4.65
N GLY A 18 17.68 11.37 5.90
CA GLY A 18 18.47 10.38 6.63
C GLY A 18 17.78 9.02 6.81
N VAL A 19 16.44 8.99 6.83
CA VAL A 19 15.65 7.74 6.88
C VAL A 19 15.75 7.02 5.53
N LEU A 20 15.64 7.73 4.43
CA LEU A 20 15.75 7.17 3.09
C LEU A 20 17.17 6.65 2.79
N ASP A 21 18.21 7.28 3.37
CA ASP A 21 19.59 6.79 3.28
C ASP A 21 19.77 5.39 3.90
N ILE A 22 18.97 5.04 4.93
CA ILE A 22 18.95 3.69 5.51
C ILE A 22 18.49 2.68 4.44
N LEU A 23 17.45 3.01 3.67
CA LEU A 23 16.91 2.14 2.64
C LEU A 23 17.89 1.95 1.47
N ILE A 24 18.63 3.00 1.09
CA ILE A 24 19.72 2.87 0.09
C ILE A 24 20.78 1.88 0.58
N ARG A 25 21.23 2.02 1.83
CA ARG A 25 22.21 1.08 2.42
C ARG A 25 21.69 -0.34 2.52
N ALA A 26 20.37 -0.51 2.65
CA ALA A 26 19.71 -1.81 2.64
C ALA A 26 19.56 -2.44 1.24
N GLY A 27 20.03 -1.75 0.18
CA GLY A 27 19.94 -2.24 -1.20
C GLY A 27 18.53 -2.16 -1.79
N ALA A 28 17.65 -1.35 -1.22
CA ALA A 28 16.36 -1.05 -1.84
C ALA A 28 16.58 -0.29 -3.16
N THR A 29 15.82 -0.63 -4.18
CA THR A 29 15.84 0.05 -5.49
C THR A 29 14.68 1.02 -5.64
N GLY A 30 13.62 0.83 -4.85
CA GLY A 30 12.46 1.69 -4.79
C GLY A 30 11.94 1.88 -3.38
N VAL A 31 11.13 2.89 -3.20
CA VAL A 31 10.45 3.19 -1.94
C VAL A 31 8.96 3.40 -2.18
N GLU A 32 8.16 2.92 -1.25
CA GLU A 32 6.77 3.33 -1.12
C GLU A 32 6.67 4.39 -0.03
N LEU A 33 6.11 5.54 -0.38
CA LEU A 33 5.86 6.62 0.57
C LEU A 33 4.51 6.39 1.26
N PHE A 34 4.50 6.22 2.57
CA PHE A 34 3.26 6.09 3.34
C PHE A 34 2.70 7.48 3.68
N ALA A 35 1.53 7.82 3.15
CA ALA A 35 0.90 9.12 3.34
C ALA A 35 0.21 9.22 4.71
N ALA A 36 0.99 9.46 5.76
CA ALA A 36 0.51 9.78 7.10
C ALA A 36 1.08 11.13 7.51
N ARG A 37 0.22 12.13 7.78
CA ARG A 37 0.66 13.54 7.94
C ARG A 37 1.62 13.77 9.10
N GLN A 38 1.63 12.91 10.10
CA GLN A 38 2.63 12.92 11.18
C GLN A 38 4.01 12.44 10.72
N HIS A 39 4.04 11.56 9.69
CA HIS A 39 5.24 10.97 9.13
C HIS A 39 5.72 11.74 7.89
N PHE A 40 4.85 11.84 6.90
CA PHE A 40 5.03 12.62 5.69
C PHE A 40 3.80 13.50 5.47
N ASP A 41 3.93 14.80 5.75
CA ASP A 41 2.83 15.75 5.53
C ASP A 41 2.76 16.11 4.02
N TYR A 42 2.06 15.29 3.27
CA TYR A 42 1.85 15.46 1.82
C TYR A 42 1.10 16.75 1.47
N ALA A 43 0.49 17.44 2.43
CA ALA A 43 -0.12 18.75 2.24
C ALA A 43 0.87 19.92 2.52
N SER A 44 2.06 19.62 3.07
CA SER A 44 3.11 20.60 3.31
C SER A 44 4.00 20.77 2.09
N ARG A 45 3.98 21.96 1.48
CA ARG A 45 4.89 22.29 0.35
C ARG A 45 6.36 22.18 0.73
N GLU A 46 6.69 22.46 1.99
CA GLU A 46 8.06 22.37 2.52
C GLU A 46 8.53 20.91 2.54
N ASP A 47 7.73 20.00 3.15
CA ASP A 47 8.05 18.58 3.25
C ASP A 47 8.17 17.94 1.87
N VAL A 48 7.19 18.20 0.99
CA VAL A 48 7.20 17.68 -0.38
C VAL A 48 8.39 18.21 -1.16
N GLY A 49 8.71 19.52 -1.00
CA GLY A 49 9.84 20.15 -1.67
C GLY A 49 11.21 19.61 -1.21
N GLU A 50 11.38 19.36 0.08
CA GLU A 50 12.60 18.76 0.66
C GLU A 50 12.83 17.35 0.11
N LEU A 51 11.81 16.48 0.18
CA LEU A 51 11.92 15.12 -0.33
C LEU A 51 12.10 15.09 -1.86
N ALA A 52 11.41 15.96 -2.60
CA ALA A 52 11.60 16.06 -4.04
C ALA A 52 13.05 16.44 -4.42
N ALA A 53 13.66 17.36 -3.67
CA ALA A 53 15.07 17.72 -3.85
C ALA A 53 15.99 16.53 -3.57
N TRP A 54 15.72 15.80 -2.50
CA TRP A 54 16.50 14.62 -2.14
C TRP A 54 16.40 13.52 -3.22
N PHE A 55 15.19 13.18 -3.70
CA PHE A 55 14.99 12.16 -4.73
C PHE A 55 15.70 12.50 -6.05
N ARG A 56 15.75 13.78 -6.44
CA ARG A 56 16.51 14.20 -7.64
C ARG A 56 18.02 13.95 -7.54
N SER A 57 18.55 13.88 -6.33
CA SER A 57 19.99 13.75 -6.07
C SER A 57 20.43 12.34 -5.65
N ASN A 58 19.48 11.40 -5.54
CA ASN A 58 19.74 10.05 -5.04
C ASN A 58 19.18 8.98 -5.99
N SER A 59 19.67 7.74 -5.83
CA SER A 59 19.32 6.61 -6.69
C SER A 59 18.06 5.83 -6.28
N LEU A 60 17.49 6.14 -5.11
CA LEU A 60 16.24 5.53 -4.67
C LEU A 60 15.06 6.13 -5.42
N HIS A 61 14.23 5.30 -6.02
CA HIS A 61 13.11 5.76 -6.82
C HIS A 61 11.80 5.70 -6.04
N PRO A 62 10.96 6.76 -6.04
CA PRO A 62 9.58 6.69 -5.57
C PRO A 62 8.82 5.73 -6.48
N PHE A 63 8.53 4.53 -5.99
CA PHE A 63 7.82 3.51 -6.76
C PHE A 63 6.32 3.66 -6.63
N SER A 64 5.84 3.77 -5.39
CA SER A 64 4.44 3.91 -5.05
C SER A 64 4.25 4.87 -3.89
N MET A 65 3.01 5.27 -3.70
CA MET A 65 2.55 5.90 -2.48
C MET A 65 1.39 5.08 -1.92
N HIS A 66 1.37 4.86 -0.61
CA HIS A 66 0.21 4.37 0.09
C HIS A 66 -0.70 5.54 0.43
N ALA A 67 -1.97 5.48 0.07
CA ALA A 67 -2.95 6.53 0.35
C ALA A 67 -3.12 6.75 1.87
N PRO A 68 -3.52 7.95 2.31
CA PRO A 68 -3.73 8.21 3.73
C PRO A 68 -4.88 7.35 4.29
N LEU A 69 -4.65 6.78 5.46
CA LEU A 69 -5.69 6.07 6.23
C LEU A 69 -6.53 7.03 7.06
N PHE A 70 -5.96 8.17 7.44
CA PHE A 70 -6.61 9.22 8.23
C PHE A 70 -6.23 10.59 7.68
N PRO A 71 -7.16 11.56 7.63
CA PRO A 71 -6.87 12.92 7.19
C PRO A 71 -6.14 13.75 8.25
N ASP A 72 -6.12 13.27 9.49
CA ASP A 72 -5.58 14.00 10.64
C ASP A 72 -4.04 13.92 10.71
N ARG A 73 -3.42 14.93 11.34
CA ARG A 73 -1.97 14.92 11.61
C ARG A 73 -1.56 13.83 12.59
N GLU A 74 -2.48 13.41 13.46
CA GLU A 74 -2.27 12.34 14.41
C GLU A 74 -3.03 11.10 13.93
N MET A 75 -2.31 10.17 13.34
CA MET A 75 -2.87 8.94 12.80
C MET A 75 -3.49 8.10 13.92
N GLY A 76 -4.76 7.71 13.74
CA GLY A 76 -5.48 6.90 14.72
C GLY A 76 -5.88 7.63 16.00
N ARG A 77 -5.92 8.98 15.99
CA ARG A 77 -6.50 9.75 17.09
C ARG A 77 -7.91 9.27 17.38
N ALA A 78 -8.21 9.00 18.65
CA ALA A 78 -9.51 8.51 19.08
C ALA A 78 -10.66 9.39 18.55
N GLY A 79 -11.57 8.78 17.78
CA GLY A 79 -12.71 9.46 17.17
C GLY A 79 -12.41 10.26 15.89
N ALA A 80 -11.18 10.24 15.37
CA ALA A 80 -10.89 10.77 14.05
C ALA A 80 -11.52 9.86 12.98
N PRO A 81 -12.22 10.42 11.96
CA PRO A 81 -12.78 9.61 10.89
C PRO A 81 -11.62 9.04 10.04
N ALA A 82 -11.72 7.77 9.70
CA ALA A 82 -10.83 7.16 8.73
C ALA A 82 -11.21 7.60 7.29
N VAL A 83 -10.26 7.47 6.38
CA VAL A 83 -10.51 7.53 4.95
C VAL A 83 -11.28 6.28 4.55
N ASN A 84 -12.52 6.45 4.08
CA ASN A 84 -13.42 5.35 3.73
C ASN A 84 -14.20 5.70 2.47
N LEU A 85 -13.90 5.01 1.37
CA LEU A 85 -14.50 5.23 0.05
C LEU A 85 -15.88 4.57 -0.11
N VAL A 86 -16.23 3.66 0.80
CA VAL A 86 -17.51 2.94 0.79
C VAL A 86 -18.44 3.32 1.92
N HIS A 87 -18.08 4.35 2.71
CA HIS A 87 -18.89 4.82 3.83
C HIS A 87 -20.34 5.14 3.38
N PRO A 88 -21.39 4.76 4.14
CA PRO A 88 -22.77 4.98 3.76
C PRO A 88 -23.14 6.47 3.58
N GLU A 89 -22.51 7.36 4.34
CA GLU A 89 -22.71 8.80 4.23
C GLU A 89 -21.90 9.40 3.07
N LYS A 90 -22.59 10.05 2.11
CA LYS A 90 -21.98 10.60 0.89
C LYS A 90 -20.91 11.67 1.18
N SER A 91 -21.15 12.54 2.17
CA SER A 91 -20.17 13.60 2.52
C SER A 91 -18.84 12.97 2.93
N ARG A 92 -18.84 11.91 3.74
CA ARG A 92 -17.61 11.23 4.16
C ARG A 92 -16.86 10.57 3.01
N ARG A 93 -17.58 10.00 2.02
CA ARG A 93 -16.94 9.48 0.81
C ARG A 93 -16.29 10.59 0.00
N ILE A 94 -16.93 11.76 -0.11
CA ILE A 94 -16.36 12.93 -0.80
C ILE A 94 -15.10 13.40 -0.07
N ASP A 95 -15.17 13.58 1.25
CA ASP A 95 -14.03 14.02 2.06
C ASP A 95 -12.86 13.03 1.94
N SER A 96 -13.14 11.73 1.92
CA SER A 96 -12.15 10.66 1.72
C SER A 96 -11.49 10.75 0.33
N MET A 97 -12.28 10.92 -0.73
CA MET A 97 -11.72 11.09 -2.07
C MET A 97 -10.88 12.37 -2.20
N ASP A 98 -11.29 13.45 -1.56
CA ASP A 98 -10.55 14.71 -1.60
C ASP A 98 -9.23 14.61 -0.82
N GLU A 99 -9.19 13.83 0.27
CA GLU A 99 -7.94 13.58 0.98
C GLU A 99 -6.97 12.71 0.15
N ILE A 100 -7.47 11.69 -0.53
CA ILE A 100 -6.65 10.87 -1.45
C ILE A 100 -6.12 11.71 -2.61
N LYS A 101 -6.92 12.63 -3.16
CA LYS A 101 -6.46 13.54 -4.24
C LYS A 101 -5.33 14.44 -3.78
N ARG A 102 -5.34 14.94 -2.53
CA ARG A 102 -4.21 15.71 -1.96
C ARG A 102 -2.93 14.90 -1.92
N ALA A 103 -3.03 13.61 -1.61
CA ALA A 103 -1.87 12.71 -1.68
C ALA A 103 -1.42 12.49 -3.14
N LEU A 104 -2.34 12.34 -4.08
CA LEU A 104 -2.04 12.22 -5.52
C LEU A 104 -1.30 13.44 -6.08
N GLU A 105 -1.63 14.66 -5.62
CA GLU A 105 -0.98 15.90 -6.06
C GLU A 105 0.53 15.93 -5.78
N VAL A 106 1.01 15.12 -4.83
CA VAL A 106 2.46 14.94 -4.59
C VAL A 106 3.19 14.48 -5.84
N ALA A 107 2.53 13.73 -6.73
CA ALA A 107 3.12 13.24 -7.98
C ALA A 107 3.60 14.36 -8.91
N GLU A 108 3.08 15.57 -8.78
CA GLU A 108 3.56 16.75 -9.54
C GLU A 108 5.00 17.13 -9.17
N HIS A 109 5.45 16.79 -7.96
CA HIS A 109 6.76 17.14 -7.42
C HIS A 109 7.68 15.94 -7.20
N ILE A 110 7.09 14.83 -6.79
CA ILE A 110 7.74 13.53 -6.55
C ILE A 110 6.98 12.49 -7.41
N PRO A 111 7.34 12.32 -8.69
CA PRO A 111 6.65 11.36 -9.57
C PRO A 111 6.80 9.93 -9.04
N PHE A 112 5.67 9.26 -8.83
CA PHE A 112 5.57 7.84 -8.48
C PHE A 112 4.60 7.14 -9.43
N LYS A 113 4.73 5.81 -9.53
CA LYS A 113 3.99 5.04 -10.53
C LYS A 113 2.59 4.63 -10.06
N ASN A 114 2.47 4.23 -8.80
CA ASN A 114 1.26 3.62 -8.27
C ASN A 114 0.80 4.31 -6.98
N LEU A 115 -0.53 4.42 -6.79
CA LEU A 115 -1.13 4.75 -5.51
C LEU A 115 -1.90 3.53 -4.99
N VAL A 116 -1.51 3.00 -3.84
CA VAL A 116 -2.25 1.95 -3.13
C VAL A 116 -3.39 2.59 -2.36
N VAL A 117 -4.62 2.04 -2.48
CA VAL A 117 -5.82 2.58 -1.83
C VAL A 117 -6.59 1.50 -1.10
N HIS A 118 -7.01 1.81 0.12
CA HIS A 118 -8.01 1.06 0.86
C HIS A 118 -9.42 1.50 0.43
N LEU A 119 -10.38 0.57 0.34
CA LEU A 119 -11.76 0.93 0.05
C LEU A 119 -12.51 1.39 1.29
N GLY A 120 -12.23 0.79 2.45
CA GLY A 120 -12.95 1.08 3.69
C GLY A 120 -12.25 0.54 4.93
N GLU A 121 -13.05 0.37 5.98
CA GLU A 121 -12.62 -0.09 7.31
C GLU A 121 -13.00 -1.56 7.54
N LEU A 122 -12.48 -2.14 8.61
CA LEU A 122 -12.62 -3.58 8.92
C LEU A 122 -14.07 -4.05 9.06
N ASP A 123 -14.97 -3.18 9.56
CA ASP A 123 -16.39 -3.47 9.82
C ASP A 123 -17.33 -3.16 8.64
N ASP A 124 -16.78 -2.69 7.51
CA ASP A 124 -17.58 -2.49 6.31
C ASP A 124 -18.06 -3.83 5.75
N THR A 125 -19.34 -3.89 5.36
CA THR A 125 -19.99 -5.09 4.86
C THR A 125 -20.21 -5.04 3.35
N TRP A 126 -20.25 -6.22 2.73
CA TRP A 126 -20.56 -6.34 1.31
C TRP A 126 -22.05 -6.13 1.02
N SER A 127 -22.31 -5.32 0.01
CA SER A 127 -23.66 -5.10 -0.55
C SER A 127 -23.53 -4.50 -1.96
N THR A 128 -24.61 -4.57 -2.75
CA THR A 128 -24.67 -3.87 -4.05
C THR A 128 -24.33 -2.38 -3.91
N ARG A 129 -24.78 -1.74 -2.84
CA ARG A 129 -24.53 -0.32 -2.58
C ARG A 129 -23.06 -0.05 -2.27
N THR A 130 -22.43 -0.91 -1.48
CA THR A 130 -20.98 -0.82 -1.16
C THR A 130 -20.15 -0.97 -2.42
N MET A 131 -20.53 -1.91 -3.30
CA MET A 131 -19.91 -2.10 -4.61
C MET A 131 -20.03 -0.84 -5.48
N GLU A 132 -21.26 -0.28 -5.64
CA GLU A 132 -21.49 0.96 -6.41
C GLU A 132 -20.68 2.15 -5.88
N TYR A 133 -20.49 2.24 -4.56
CA TYR A 133 -19.68 3.29 -3.95
C TYR A 133 -18.20 3.11 -4.29
N ALA A 134 -17.69 1.88 -4.22
CA ALA A 134 -16.31 1.56 -4.57
C ALA A 134 -16.04 1.85 -6.05
N GLU A 135 -16.92 1.39 -6.95
CA GLU A 135 -16.83 1.66 -8.40
C GLU A 135 -16.76 3.17 -8.68
N THR A 136 -17.71 3.93 -8.13
CA THR A 136 -17.76 5.39 -8.32
C THR A 136 -16.49 6.08 -7.81
N ALA A 137 -15.99 5.68 -6.64
CA ALA A 137 -14.80 6.27 -6.05
C ALA A 137 -13.54 5.95 -6.88
N LEU A 138 -13.36 4.69 -7.28
CA LEU A 138 -12.21 4.26 -8.07
C LEU A 138 -12.21 4.88 -9.48
N GLU A 139 -13.38 5.00 -10.12
CA GLU A 139 -13.51 5.67 -11.41
C GLU A 139 -13.12 7.14 -11.29
N HIS A 140 -13.63 7.84 -10.28
CA HIS A 140 -13.35 9.26 -10.04
C HIS A 140 -11.89 9.52 -9.70
N LEU A 141 -11.31 8.74 -8.78
CA LEU A 141 -9.89 8.83 -8.41
C LEU A 141 -8.98 8.44 -9.59
N GLY A 142 -9.34 7.41 -10.36
CA GLY A 142 -8.60 7.01 -11.55
C GLY A 142 -8.57 8.08 -12.64
N ALA A 143 -9.70 8.79 -12.84
CA ALA A 143 -9.76 9.93 -13.75
C ALA A 143 -8.85 11.08 -13.28
N PHE A 144 -8.76 11.32 -11.98
CA PHE A 144 -7.85 12.33 -11.38
C PHE A 144 -6.37 11.92 -11.46
N ALA A 145 -6.06 10.65 -11.19
CA ALA A 145 -4.69 10.13 -11.17
C ALA A 145 -4.05 10.04 -12.57
N ARG A 146 -4.86 9.77 -13.61
CA ARG A 146 -4.38 9.56 -14.97
C ARG A 146 -3.52 10.69 -15.54
N PRO A 147 -3.90 11.99 -15.49
CA PRO A 147 -3.05 13.08 -15.98
C PRO A 147 -1.75 13.24 -15.15
N LEU A 148 -1.70 12.74 -13.92
CA LEU A 148 -0.49 12.71 -13.08
C LEU A 148 0.42 11.52 -13.43
N GLY A 149 0.00 10.64 -14.33
CA GLY A 149 0.75 9.42 -14.68
C GLY A 149 0.71 8.33 -13.59
N VAL A 150 -0.22 8.44 -12.64
CA VAL A 150 -0.35 7.52 -11.50
C VAL A 150 -1.45 6.49 -11.78
N ARG A 151 -1.18 5.22 -11.47
CA ARG A 151 -2.12 4.11 -11.51
C ARG A 151 -2.63 3.79 -10.12
N LEU A 152 -3.92 3.55 -9.97
CA LEU A 152 -4.49 3.09 -8.71
C LEU A 152 -4.31 1.58 -8.56
N LEU A 153 -3.95 1.14 -7.37
CA LEU A 153 -3.95 -0.26 -6.95
C LEU A 153 -4.85 -0.40 -5.73
N VAL A 154 -5.92 -1.19 -5.85
CA VAL A 154 -6.75 -1.53 -4.68
C VAL A 154 -6.10 -2.65 -3.89
N GLU A 155 -6.19 -2.57 -2.56
CA GLU A 155 -5.59 -3.54 -1.66
C GLU A 155 -6.65 -4.48 -1.07
N ASN A 156 -6.32 -5.79 -0.95
CA ASN A 156 -7.13 -6.73 -0.20
C ASN A 156 -6.87 -6.56 1.30
N LEU A 157 -7.93 -6.28 2.03
CA LEU A 157 -7.92 -6.13 3.48
C LEU A 157 -8.70 -7.27 4.15
N LEU A 158 -8.95 -7.14 5.45
CA LEU A 158 -9.72 -8.11 6.23
C LEU A 158 -11.24 -7.87 6.20
N SER A 159 -11.71 -6.77 5.58
CA SER A 159 -13.14 -6.46 5.46
C SER A 159 -13.82 -7.20 4.31
N GLU A 160 -15.14 -7.39 4.38
CA GLU A 160 -15.88 -8.10 3.34
C GLU A 160 -15.74 -7.47 1.94
N PRO A 161 -15.83 -6.14 1.73
CA PRO A 161 -15.73 -5.54 0.40
C PRO A 161 -14.36 -5.72 -0.27
N THR A 162 -13.34 -6.06 0.50
CA THR A 162 -11.95 -6.16 0.04
C THR A 162 -11.43 -7.61 -0.06
N THR A 163 -12.32 -8.61 0.06
CA THR A 163 -11.93 -9.98 -0.29
C THR A 163 -11.54 -10.07 -1.77
N PRO A 164 -10.68 -11.01 -2.15
CA PRO A 164 -10.27 -11.17 -3.54
C PRO A 164 -11.43 -11.23 -4.52
N GLU A 165 -12.48 -11.99 -4.20
CA GLU A 165 -13.65 -12.16 -5.07
C GLU A 165 -14.47 -10.88 -5.21
N HIS A 166 -14.62 -10.13 -4.12
CA HIS A 166 -15.37 -8.88 -4.15
C HIS A 166 -14.60 -7.78 -4.87
N LEU A 167 -13.27 -7.69 -4.66
CA LEU A 167 -12.44 -6.77 -5.42
C LEU A 167 -12.49 -7.07 -6.92
N MET A 168 -12.37 -8.34 -7.31
CA MET A 168 -12.51 -8.73 -8.72
C MET A 168 -13.89 -8.38 -9.27
N THR A 169 -14.95 -8.60 -8.50
CA THR A 169 -16.32 -8.23 -8.88
C THR A 169 -16.44 -6.71 -9.13
N ILE A 170 -15.89 -5.87 -8.22
CA ILE A 170 -15.87 -4.41 -8.39
C ILE A 170 -15.12 -4.02 -9.67
N LEU A 171 -13.92 -4.59 -9.88
CA LEU A 171 -13.07 -4.25 -11.01
C LEU A 171 -13.66 -4.67 -12.36
N GLU A 172 -14.35 -5.83 -12.40
CA GLU A 172 -14.94 -6.38 -13.63
C GLU A 172 -16.27 -5.69 -13.99
N LEU A 173 -17.18 -5.58 -13.04
CA LEU A 173 -18.50 -4.94 -13.26
C LEU A 173 -18.36 -3.43 -13.49
N GLY A 174 -17.45 -2.77 -12.76
CA GLY A 174 -17.14 -1.35 -12.98
C GLY A 174 -16.31 -1.08 -14.23
N HIS A 175 -15.92 -2.12 -15.01
CA HIS A 175 -15.04 -1.98 -16.18
C HIS A 175 -13.73 -1.21 -15.88
N LEU A 176 -13.20 -1.37 -14.65
CA LEU A 176 -12.04 -0.64 -14.14
C LEU A 176 -10.71 -1.29 -14.61
N SER A 177 -10.50 -1.38 -15.92
CA SER A 177 -9.29 -1.97 -16.51
C SER A 177 -8.01 -1.20 -16.18
N ASN A 178 -8.15 0.08 -15.82
CA ASN A 178 -7.07 0.98 -15.42
C ASN A 178 -6.72 0.92 -13.94
N VAL A 179 -7.40 0.10 -13.14
CA VAL A 179 -7.11 -0.15 -11.72
C VAL A 179 -6.48 -1.53 -11.58
N GLY A 180 -5.35 -1.63 -10.91
CA GLY A 180 -4.68 -2.89 -10.57
C GLY A 180 -4.94 -3.31 -9.14
N VAL A 181 -4.24 -4.35 -8.69
CA VAL A 181 -4.30 -4.88 -7.33
C VAL A 181 -2.93 -4.73 -6.66
N CYS A 182 -2.91 -4.17 -5.45
CA CYS A 182 -1.87 -4.37 -4.47
C CYS A 182 -2.25 -5.59 -3.63
N PHE A 183 -1.54 -6.69 -3.80
CA PHE A 183 -1.83 -7.92 -3.10
C PHE A 183 -1.11 -7.97 -1.75
N ASP A 184 -1.86 -7.84 -0.66
CA ASP A 184 -1.30 -8.00 0.68
C ASP A 184 -1.29 -9.48 1.10
N LEU A 185 -0.07 -10.00 1.32
CA LEU A 185 0.18 -11.39 1.69
C LEU A 185 -0.27 -11.71 3.11
N GLY A 186 -0.09 -10.79 4.03
CA GLY A 186 -0.46 -10.98 5.42
C GLY A 186 -1.97 -11.03 5.61
N HIS A 187 -2.70 -10.15 4.94
CA HIS A 187 -4.17 -10.19 4.93
C HIS A 187 -4.70 -11.46 4.31
N ALA A 188 -4.11 -11.90 3.19
CA ALA A 188 -4.49 -13.17 2.57
C ALA A 188 -4.20 -14.38 3.47
N HIS A 189 -3.08 -14.37 4.21
CA HIS A 189 -2.72 -15.43 5.16
C HIS A 189 -3.71 -15.54 6.31
N ILE A 190 -4.28 -14.43 6.78
CA ILE A 190 -5.29 -14.41 7.84
C ILE A 190 -6.65 -14.89 7.31
N ASN A 191 -7.03 -14.52 6.09
CA ASN A 191 -8.36 -14.78 5.53
C ASN A 191 -8.50 -16.21 4.97
N ARG A 192 -8.17 -16.40 3.69
CA ARG A 192 -8.48 -17.62 2.94
C ARG A 192 -7.27 -18.37 2.43
N GLY A 193 -6.12 -17.79 2.56
CA GLY A 193 -4.88 -18.34 2.04
C GLY A 193 -4.37 -17.62 0.80
N ILE A 194 -3.05 -17.59 0.74
CA ILE A 194 -2.28 -16.83 -0.28
C ILE A 194 -2.48 -17.44 -1.67
N GLU A 195 -2.47 -18.76 -1.80
CA GLU A 195 -2.57 -19.43 -3.11
C GLU A 195 -3.94 -19.22 -3.77
N GLU A 196 -5.03 -19.27 -2.99
CA GLU A 196 -6.39 -19.01 -3.46
C GLU A 196 -6.55 -17.56 -3.90
N ALA A 197 -6.03 -16.60 -3.14
CA ALA A 197 -6.06 -15.19 -3.48
C ALA A 197 -5.24 -14.90 -4.76
N ILE A 198 -4.05 -15.49 -4.92
CA ILE A 198 -3.25 -15.37 -6.15
C ILE A 198 -4.03 -15.92 -7.35
N ALA A 199 -4.70 -17.08 -7.19
CA ALA A 199 -5.49 -17.66 -8.28
C ALA A 199 -6.67 -16.76 -8.68
N THR A 200 -7.28 -16.09 -7.71
CA THR A 200 -8.41 -15.16 -7.95
C THR A 200 -7.97 -13.87 -8.65
N PHE A 201 -6.90 -13.24 -8.18
CA PHE A 201 -6.42 -11.98 -8.74
C PHE A 201 -5.66 -12.15 -10.07
N GLY A 202 -4.89 -13.23 -10.20
CA GLY A 202 -4.10 -13.51 -11.40
C GLY A 202 -3.21 -12.33 -11.82
N ASP A 203 -3.28 -11.99 -13.10
CA ASP A 203 -2.49 -10.92 -13.72
C ASP A 203 -2.93 -9.48 -13.30
N ARG A 204 -3.94 -9.34 -12.46
CA ARG A 204 -4.31 -8.06 -11.87
C ARG A 204 -3.34 -7.62 -10.76
N ILE A 205 -2.53 -8.56 -10.21
CA ILE A 205 -1.53 -8.26 -9.19
C ILE A 205 -0.37 -7.47 -9.83
N GLU A 206 -0.19 -6.23 -9.45
CA GLU A 206 0.90 -5.36 -9.94
C GLU A 206 1.95 -5.06 -8.88
N SER A 207 1.54 -5.03 -7.60
CA SER A 207 2.44 -4.96 -6.46
C SER A 207 1.97 -5.89 -5.35
N VAL A 208 2.89 -6.23 -4.45
CA VAL A 208 2.64 -7.14 -3.33
C VAL A 208 3.17 -6.49 -2.06
N HIS A 209 2.31 -6.28 -1.06
CA HIS A 209 2.76 -5.98 0.29
C HIS A 209 3.26 -7.24 0.95
N VAL A 210 4.51 -7.18 1.38
CA VAL A 210 5.26 -8.32 1.91
C VAL A 210 5.54 -8.09 3.38
N HIS A 211 4.85 -8.82 4.22
CA HIS A 211 5.08 -8.92 5.66
C HIS A 211 4.59 -10.29 6.16
N ASP A 212 4.93 -10.64 7.37
CA ASP A 212 4.55 -11.91 7.98
C ASP A 212 3.59 -11.69 9.15
N ASN A 213 2.89 -12.74 9.54
CA ASN A 213 2.06 -12.82 10.74
C ASN A 213 1.81 -14.29 11.12
N HIS A 214 1.11 -14.50 12.25
CA HIS A 214 0.78 -15.84 12.75
C HIS A 214 -0.61 -16.34 12.30
N GLY A 215 -1.21 -15.76 11.25
CA GLY A 215 -2.50 -16.18 10.68
C GLY A 215 -3.73 -15.77 11.51
N THR A 216 -3.58 -14.90 12.51
CA THR A 216 -4.70 -14.49 13.39
C THR A 216 -4.84 -12.98 13.55
N ARG A 217 -3.78 -12.23 13.37
CA ARG A 217 -3.74 -10.77 13.49
C ARG A 217 -2.80 -10.20 12.44
N ASP A 218 -3.09 -9.01 12.03
CA ASP A 218 -2.24 -8.23 11.15
C ASP A 218 -1.07 -7.62 11.93
N GLU A 219 0.06 -8.34 11.95
CA GLU A 219 1.21 -8.02 12.80
C GLU A 219 2.31 -7.26 12.05
N HIS A 220 2.32 -7.32 10.71
CA HIS A 220 3.36 -6.74 9.87
C HIS A 220 4.78 -7.11 10.33
N LEU A 221 5.00 -8.40 10.62
CA LEU A 221 6.31 -8.93 11.01
C LEU A 221 7.26 -8.99 9.80
N TRP A 222 8.55 -9.06 10.08
CA TRP A 222 9.51 -9.37 9.04
C TRP A 222 9.25 -10.77 8.45
N PRO A 223 9.41 -10.94 7.12
CA PRO A 223 9.29 -12.25 6.49
C PRO A 223 10.18 -13.31 7.14
N GLY A 224 9.56 -14.41 7.58
CA GLY A 224 10.19 -15.49 8.32
C GLY A 224 10.07 -15.41 9.85
N ASP A 225 9.52 -14.31 10.40
CA ASP A 225 9.24 -14.19 11.84
C ASP A 225 7.81 -14.66 12.19
N GLY A 226 6.97 -14.98 11.20
CA GLY A 226 5.62 -15.51 11.35
C GLY A 226 5.47 -16.93 10.80
N THR A 227 4.33 -17.23 10.17
CA THR A 227 3.98 -18.59 9.72
C THR A 227 3.68 -18.70 8.23
N ILE A 228 3.91 -17.67 7.43
CA ILE A 228 3.72 -17.72 5.97
C ILE A 228 4.70 -18.74 5.34
N ALA A 229 4.18 -19.59 4.45
CA ALA A 229 4.96 -20.59 3.72
C ALA A 229 5.73 -19.95 2.53
N TRP A 230 6.82 -19.22 2.81
CA TRP A 230 7.53 -18.37 1.85
C TRP A 230 7.96 -19.05 0.57
N ALA A 231 8.43 -20.31 0.64
CA ALA A 231 8.88 -21.03 -0.56
C ALA A 231 7.73 -21.26 -1.56
N GLY A 232 6.54 -21.61 -1.07
CA GLY A 232 5.33 -21.76 -1.87
C GLY A 232 4.85 -20.43 -2.44
N THR A 233 4.79 -19.40 -1.58
CA THR A 233 4.39 -18.04 -1.94
C THR A 233 5.29 -17.45 -3.03
N ALA A 234 6.61 -17.54 -2.85
CA ALA A 234 7.57 -17.04 -3.84
C ALA A 234 7.44 -17.75 -5.19
N LYS A 235 7.23 -19.08 -5.16
CA LYS A 235 7.01 -19.87 -6.37
C LYS A 235 5.72 -19.46 -7.09
N ALA A 236 4.64 -19.25 -6.36
CA ALA A 236 3.34 -18.84 -6.91
C ALA A 236 3.45 -17.45 -7.58
N LEU A 237 4.04 -16.46 -6.90
CA LEU A 237 4.22 -15.11 -7.45
C LEU A 237 5.14 -15.08 -8.68
N LYS A 238 6.20 -15.89 -8.70
CA LYS A 238 7.09 -16.04 -9.87
C LYS A 238 6.38 -16.68 -11.06
N GLY A 239 5.34 -17.47 -10.80
CA GLY A 239 4.53 -18.14 -11.84
C GLY A 239 3.55 -17.23 -12.55
N LEU A 240 3.31 -16.01 -12.08
CA LEU A 240 2.47 -15.03 -12.77
C LEU A 240 3.12 -14.57 -14.08
N ALA A 241 2.30 -14.29 -15.08
CA ALA A 241 2.79 -13.84 -16.39
C ALA A 241 3.60 -12.54 -16.28
N ASN A 242 3.20 -11.67 -15.37
CA ASN A 242 3.90 -10.42 -15.04
C ASN A 242 4.27 -10.43 -13.55
N PRO A 243 5.49 -10.84 -13.17
CA PRO A 243 5.91 -10.86 -11.78
C PRO A 243 5.80 -9.47 -11.14
N PRO A 244 5.05 -9.32 -10.03
CA PRO A 244 4.78 -8.04 -9.39
C PRO A 244 6.02 -7.45 -8.70
N ALA A 245 5.95 -6.15 -8.37
CA ALA A 245 6.91 -5.54 -7.46
C ALA A 245 6.68 -6.04 -6.03
N LEU A 246 7.76 -6.28 -5.29
CA LEU A 246 7.70 -6.65 -3.87
C LEU A 246 7.94 -5.42 -3.01
N VAL A 247 6.98 -5.08 -2.18
CA VAL A 247 7.01 -3.94 -1.26
C VAL A 247 7.04 -4.47 0.17
N LEU A 248 8.18 -4.36 0.85
CA LEU A 248 8.27 -4.71 2.27
C LEU A 248 7.50 -3.68 3.09
N GLU A 249 6.43 -4.10 3.75
CA GLU A 249 5.58 -3.27 4.59
C GLU A 249 5.61 -3.75 6.04
N ILE A 250 6.64 -3.36 6.77
CA ILE A 250 6.94 -3.82 8.12
C ILE A 250 6.42 -2.84 9.15
N SER A 251 5.95 -3.34 10.29
CA SER A 251 5.43 -2.51 11.37
C SER A 251 6.51 -1.61 11.99
N TYR A 252 6.21 -0.32 12.08
CA TYR A 252 7.01 0.65 12.84
C TYR A 252 7.00 0.39 14.35
N ARG A 253 6.10 -0.47 14.85
CA ARG A 253 5.97 -0.83 16.27
C ARG A 253 6.93 -1.92 16.71
N LEU A 254 7.60 -2.59 15.77
CA LEU A 254 8.63 -3.56 16.08
C LEU A 254 9.89 -2.84 16.56
N ASP A 255 10.68 -3.52 17.39
CA ASP A 255 12.02 -3.04 17.75
C ASP A 255 12.96 -3.21 16.56
N ASN A 256 12.98 -2.19 15.71
CA ASN A 256 13.77 -2.14 14.48
C ASN A 256 15.00 -1.26 14.73
N ALA A 257 16.03 -1.81 15.35
CA ALA A 257 17.31 -1.11 15.48
C ALA A 257 17.82 -0.71 14.06
N PRO A 258 18.10 0.59 13.82
CA PRO A 258 18.45 1.09 12.47
C PRO A 258 19.61 0.33 11.81
N GLU A 259 20.56 -0.16 12.59
CA GLU A 259 21.69 -0.96 12.14
C GLU A 259 21.30 -2.37 11.66
N SER A 260 20.17 -2.91 12.11
CA SER A 260 19.69 -4.24 11.72
C SER A 260 18.83 -4.22 10.45
N ILE A 261 18.28 -3.06 10.08
CA ILE A 261 17.35 -2.91 8.94
C ILE A 261 17.98 -3.39 7.63
N PRO A 262 19.22 -3.02 7.26
CA PRO A 262 19.83 -3.47 6.00
C PRO A 262 19.89 -4.99 5.86
N ASP A 263 20.29 -5.69 6.92
CA ASP A 263 20.38 -7.15 6.92
C ASP A 263 19.00 -7.80 6.82
N ARG A 264 18.02 -7.27 7.54
CA ARG A 264 16.63 -7.77 7.51
C ARG A 264 15.98 -7.57 6.15
N VAL A 265 16.14 -6.41 5.54
CA VAL A 265 15.67 -6.13 4.17
C VAL A 265 16.29 -7.12 3.18
N THR A 266 17.60 -7.32 3.26
CA THR A 266 18.33 -8.28 2.39
C THR A 266 17.76 -9.68 2.53
N ARG A 267 17.66 -10.21 3.75
CA ARG A 267 17.13 -11.55 4.04
C ARG A 267 15.67 -11.71 3.57
N SER A 268 14.84 -10.68 3.74
CA SER A 268 13.45 -10.73 3.29
C SER A 268 13.35 -10.92 1.77
N PHE A 269 14.17 -10.22 0.99
CA PHE A 269 14.18 -10.38 -0.46
C PHE A 269 14.87 -11.68 -0.94
N GLU A 270 15.76 -12.27 -0.15
CA GLU A 270 16.36 -13.58 -0.45
C GLU A 270 15.33 -14.71 -0.49
N LEU A 271 14.22 -14.59 0.25
CA LEU A 271 13.10 -15.55 0.20
C LEU A 271 12.45 -15.63 -1.20
N PHE A 272 12.64 -14.59 -2.00
CA PHE A 272 12.12 -14.51 -3.37
C PHE A 272 13.23 -14.64 -4.44
N ALA A 273 14.42 -15.03 -4.07
CA ALA A 273 15.55 -15.20 -5.00
C ALA A 273 15.46 -16.46 -5.90
#